data_930ae50f4cca091e971c57abb9079e39
#
_entry.id   930ae50f4cca091e971c57abb9079e39
#
_cell.length_a   1.000
_cell.length_b   1.000
_cell.length_c   1.000
_cell.angle_alpha   90.00
_cell.angle_beta   90.00
_cell.angle_gamma   90.00
#
_symmetry.space_group_name_H-M   'P 1'
#
loop_
_entity.id
_entity.type
_entity.pdbx_description
1 polymer ?
#
loop_
_entity_poly.entity_id
_entity_poly.type
_entity_poly.pdbx_seq_one_letter_code
_entity_poly.pdbx_strand_id
1 'polypeptide(L)'
;MKPIRSGLMAVAILLTVSACGPEPVDPHRQLGANPYLPPIHQYLLPPMHVAKVVGWNGAKPTVPTGLKVQAFATGLANPRSLYVLPNGDVLVVETGGPPGPVSRPKEIVMNWVEKMAHSRTKPGQRILLFRDTNGDGVPDQKTVFIDHLNSPFGVVLVGNDLYVANTDAVVRYPYTTGETQITASGEKLCDLPSGPIDHHWTKSLTASPDGTKLYAGVGSNSNITENGMPAELGRASIWEIDRATGSHREYATGLRNPNGLQFEPQTHALWAVINERDELGPDLVPDYLTSVKDGAFYGWPYSYYGQHVDPRVQPQRADLVAKAIQPDYALSSHVAPLGMVFYTGTNLPAHYRGGAFVGEHGSWDRTVLNGYKIVYIPFENGRPAGPAEDVVTGFLVDGDKARGRPVGLAVDSQGGLLIADDTGNSVWRVSAR
;
A
#
# COMPACT_ATOMS: atom_id res chain seq x y z
N MET A 1 59.33 -38.43 28.29
CA MET A 1 58.76 -37.34 27.48
C MET A 1 57.24 -37.52 27.51
N LYS A 2 56.50 -36.68 28.21
CA LYS A 2 55.03 -36.68 28.23
C LYS A 2 54.54 -35.55 27.34
N PRO A 3 53.49 -35.73 26.52
CA PRO A 3 52.96 -34.63 25.72
C PRO A 3 52.03 -33.74 26.55
N ILE A 4 52.29 -32.45 26.50
CA ILE A 4 51.45 -31.40 27.08
C ILE A 4 50.19 -31.28 26.20
N ARG A 5 49.04 -31.58 26.74
CA ARG A 5 47.73 -31.29 26.12
C ARG A 5 47.37 -29.83 26.43
N SER A 6 47.48 -28.98 25.45
CA SER A 6 46.93 -27.61 25.47
C SER A 6 45.42 -27.69 25.35
N GLY A 7 44.71 -27.48 26.45
CA GLY A 7 43.27 -27.29 26.42
C GLY A 7 42.93 -25.90 25.93
N LEU A 8 42.34 -25.77 24.75
CA LEU A 8 41.62 -24.56 24.33
C LEU A 8 40.33 -24.48 25.14
N MET A 9 40.33 -23.60 26.12
CA MET A 9 39.13 -23.21 26.86
C MET A 9 38.39 -22.17 26.00
N ALA A 10 37.38 -22.59 25.23
CA ALA A 10 36.47 -21.70 24.55
C ALA A 10 35.62 -20.99 25.60
N VAL A 11 35.97 -19.73 25.89
CA VAL A 11 35.09 -18.85 26.67
C VAL A 11 33.94 -18.44 25.81
N ALA A 12 32.83 -19.12 25.93
CA ALA A 12 31.54 -18.68 25.39
C ALA A 12 31.07 -17.53 26.29
N ILE A 13 31.38 -16.29 25.91
CA ILE A 13 30.74 -15.12 26.47
C ILE A 13 29.29 -15.13 25.97
N LEU A 14 28.37 -15.69 26.76
CA LEU A 14 26.95 -15.41 26.60
C LEU A 14 26.77 -13.93 27.00
N LEU A 15 26.79 -13.06 26.00
CA LEU A 15 26.22 -11.74 26.10
C LEU A 15 24.70 -11.92 26.22
N THR A 16 24.20 -12.08 27.45
CA THR A 16 22.81 -11.78 27.77
C THR A 16 22.66 -10.27 27.70
N VAL A 17 22.55 -9.74 26.50
CA VAL A 17 21.99 -8.41 26.32
C VAL A 17 20.52 -8.56 26.73
N SER A 18 20.24 -8.20 27.98
CA SER A 18 18.87 -7.89 28.40
C SER A 18 18.39 -6.81 27.43
N ALA A 19 17.65 -7.21 26.44
CA ALA A 19 16.96 -6.30 25.52
C ALA A 19 15.81 -5.67 26.31
N CYS A 20 16.12 -4.73 27.22
CA CYS A 20 15.15 -3.73 27.65
C CYS A 20 14.96 -2.76 26.48
N GLY A 21 14.30 -3.23 25.44
CA GLY A 21 13.72 -2.35 24.45
C GLY A 21 12.62 -1.52 25.12
N PRO A 22 12.29 -0.34 24.58
CA PRO A 22 11.14 0.41 25.07
C PRO A 22 9.89 -0.48 25.01
N GLU A 23 8.99 -0.30 25.98
CA GLU A 23 7.70 -0.98 25.92
C GLU A 23 6.96 -0.58 24.64
N PRO A 24 6.25 -1.53 24.00
CA PRO A 24 5.49 -1.23 22.77
C PRO A 24 4.50 -0.10 23.03
N VAL A 25 4.46 0.85 22.12
CA VAL A 25 3.49 1.95 22.17
C VAL A 25 2.12 1.42 21.77
N ASP A 26 1.09 1.78 22.52
CA ASP A 26 -0.30 1.53 22.14
C ASP A 26 -0.58 2.16 20.76
N PRO A 27 -0.95 1.36 19.74
CA PRO A 27 -1.22 1.87 18.39
C PRO A 27 -2.25 2.99 18.35
N HIS A 28 -3.23 3.01 19.25
CA HIS A 28 -4.24 4.06 19.32
C HIS A 28 -3.66 5.45 19.66
N ARG A 29 -2.52 5.52 20.36
CA ARG A 29 -1.84 6.79 20.62
C ARG A 29 -1.15 7.37 19.39
N GLN A 30 -1.01 6.57 18.35
CA GLN A 30 -0.36 6.94 17.10
C GLN A 30 -1.34 7.20 15.95
N LEU A 31 -2.63 7.37 16.26
CA LEU A 31 -3.68 7.67 15.30
C LEU A 31 -4.04 9.17 15.33
N GLY A 32 -4.52 9.65 14.17
CA GLY A 32 -5.11 10.98 14.07
C GLY A 32 -4.14 12.10 13.70
N ALA A 33 -4.59 13.34 13.85
CA ALA A 33 -3.84 14.55 13.42
C ALA A 33 -2.60 14.84 14.30
N ASN A 34 -2.59 14.39 15.55
CA ASN A 34 -1.53 14.67 16.51
C ASN A 34 -1.05 13.37 17.18
N PRO A 35 -0.40 12.46 16.44
CA PRO A 35 0.05 11.19 16.98
C PRO A 35 1.17 11.36 17.99
N TYR A 36 1.25 10.44 18.95
CA TYR A 36 2.44 10.31 19.79
C TYR A 36 3.58 9.72 18.95
N LEU A 37 4.68 10.44 18.85
CA LEU A 37 5.92 10.01 18.20
C LEU A 37 6.94 9.65 19.28
N PRO A 38 7.26 8.35 19.47
CA PRO A 38 8.27 7.95 20.44
C PRO A 38 9.67 8.41 20.00
N PRO A 39 10.66 8.46 20.92
CA PRO A 39 12.04 8.69 20.56
C PRO A 39 12.57 7.66 19.56
N ILE A 40 13.50 8.10 18.70
CA ILE A 40 14.19 7.19 17.79
C ILE A 40 14.91 6.11 18.58
N HIS A 41 14.66 4.85 18.21
CA HIS A 41 15.35 3.71 18.79
C HIS A 41 15.86 2.80 17.66
N GLN A 42 17.13 2.95 17.31
CA GLN A 42 17.76 2.14 16.26
C GLN A 42 18.31 0.85 16.86
N TYR A 43 17.88 -0.27 16.32
CA TYR A 43 18.43 -1.58 16.63
C TYR A 43 19.57 -1.93 15.67
N LEU A 44 20.55 -2.69 16.13
CA LEU A 44 21.56 -3.29 15.24
C LEU A 44 20.92 -4.24 14.23
N LEU A 45 19.90 -4.98 14.67
CA LEU A 45 18.99 -5.76 13.85
C LEU A 45 17.57 -5.34 14.22
N PRO A 46 16.75 -4.84 13.29
CA PRO A 46 15.37 -4.47 13.60
C PRO A 46 14.60 -5.68 14.10
N PRO A 47 13.67 -5.51 15.04
CA PRO A 47 12.82 -6.59 15.51
C PRO A 47 11.92 -7.02 14.33
N MET A 48 12.22 -8.17 13.71
CA MET A 48 11.42 -8.73 12.66
C MET A 48 10.41 -9.71 13.23
N HIS A 49 9.14 -9.39 13.09
CA HIS A 49 8.04 -10.28 13.41
C HIS A 49 7.17 -10.49 12.19
N VAL A 50 7.36 -11.61 11.50
CA VAL A 50 6.62 -11.95 10.28
C VAL A 50 5.47 -12.86 10.65
N ALA A 51 4.24 -12.45 10.34
CA ALA A 51 3.06 -13.26 10.59
C ALA A 51 3.13 -14.57 9.81
N LYS A 52 2.84 -15.68 10.49
CA LYS A 52 2.76 -17.01 9.85
C LYS A 52 1.47 -17.08 9.01
N VAL A 53 1.63 -17.30 7.71
CA VAL A 53 0.46 -17.45 6.82
C VAL A 53 -0.24 -18.78 7.08
N VAL A 54 -1.52 -18.71 7.40
CA VAL A 54 -2.38 -19.87 7.65
C VAL A 54 -3.55 -19.98 6.65
N GLY A 55 -3.84 -18.91 5.89
CA GLY A 55 -4.95 -18.86 4.95
C GLY A 55 -6.33 -18.88 5.62
N TRP A 56 -7.36 -18.71 4.81
CA TRP A 56 -8.74 -18.59 5.31
C TRP A 56 -9.38 -19.92 5.68
N ASN A 57 -9.10 -21.00 4.95
CA ASN A 57 -9.61 -22.36 5.24
C ASN A 57 -11.12 -22.40 5.55
N GLY A 58 -11.93 -21.69 4.77
CA GLY A 58 -13.38 -21.56 4.97
C GLY A 58 -13.81 -20.49 5.97
N ALA A 59 -12.88 -19.88 6.73
CA ALA A 59 -13.18 -18.72 7.54
C ALA A 59 -13.41 -17.47 6.66
N LYS A 60 -13.95 -16.41 7.27
CA LYS A 60 -14.19 -15.13 6.61
C LYS A 60 -13.67 -13.99 7.49
N PRO A 61 -13.42 -12.81 6.92
CA PRO A 61 -13.21 -11.61 7.72
C PRO A 61 -14.40 -11.32 8.65
N THR A 62 -14.11 -10.59 9.70
CA THR A 62 -15.12 -10.16 10.68
C THR A 62 -15.52 -8.72 10.39
N VAL A 63 -16.81 -8.44 10.47
CA VAL A 63 -17.40 -7.10 10.27
C VAL A 63 -18.37 -6.74 11.39
N PRO A 64 -18.63 -5.45 11.65
CA PRO A 64 -19.60 -5.00 12.64
C PRO A 64 -21.02 -5.55 12.41
N THR A 65 -21.82 -5.55 13.48
CA THR A 65 -23.25 -5.90 13.41
C THR A 65 -23.96 -4.99 12.40
N GLY A 66 -24.83 -5.58 11.57
CA GLY A 66 -25.52 -4.86 10.48
C GLY A 66 -24.80 -4.95 9.14
N LEU A 67 -23.55 -5.40 9.12
CA LEU A 67 -22.83 -5.73 7.89
C LEU A 67 -22.73 -7.24 7.69
N LYS A 68 -22.46 -7.63 6.46
CA LYS A 68 -22.09 -9.00 6.07
C LYS A 68 -20.86 -8.95 5.18
N VAL A 69 -20.05 -10.01 5.23
CA VAL A 69 -18.92 -10.22 4.35
C VAL A 69 -19.07 -11.55 3.62
N GLN A 70 -18.79 -11.54 2.32
CA GLN A 70 -18.77 -12.72 1.47
C GLN A 70 -17.57 -12.70 0.55
N ALA A 71 -17.14 -13.87 0.09
CA ALA A 71 -16.13 -13.94 -0.96
C ALA A 71 -16.78 -13.45 -2.28
N PHE A 72 -16.15 -12.44 -2.89
CA PHE A 72 -16.50 -12.00 -4.24
C PHE A 72 -15.79 -12.88 -5.28
N ALA A 73 -14.50 -13.16 -5.06
CA ALA A 73 -13.73 -14.07 -5.88
C ALA A 73 -12.65 -14.76 -5.04
N THR A 74 -12.30 -16.00 -5.40
CA THR A 74 -11.26 -16.81 -4.74
C THR A 74 -10.37 -17.49 -5.76
N GLY A 75 -9.23 -18.04 -5.30
CA GLY A 75 -8.29 -18.74 -6.18
C GLY A 75 -7.60 -17.82 -7.17
N LEU A 76 -7.34 -16.59 -6.75
CA LEU A 76 -6.64 -15.58 -7.53
C LEU A 76 -5.11 -15.69 -7.37
N ALA A 77 -4.37 -15.02 -8.23
CA ALA A 77 -2.90 -15.02 -8.21
C ALA A 77 -2.38 -13.66 -7.74
N ASN A 78 -2.41 -13.43 -6.43
CA ASN A 78 -1.95 -12.19 -5.79
C ASN A 78 -2.74 -10.94 -6.25
N PRO A 79 -4.06 -10.83 -5.95
CA PRO A 79 -4.86 -9.67 -6.29
C PRO A 79 -4.44 -8.47 -5.44
N ARG A 80 -4.09 -7.33 -6.08
CA ARG A 80 -3.55 -6.18 -5.36
C ARG A 80 -4.28 -4.87 -5.61
N SER A 81 -4.91 -4.71 -6.77
CA SER A 81 -5.66 -3.49 -7.07
C SER A 81 -7.01 -3.83 -7.67
N LEU A 82 -7.97 -2.96 -7.46
CA LEU A 82 -9.35 -3.09 -7.91
C LEU A 82 -9.78 -1.82 -8.64
N TYR A 83 -10.56 -1.98 -9.70
CA TYR A 83 -11.22 -0.87 -10.37
C TYR A 83 -12.62 -1.29 -10.82
N VAL A 84 -13.63 -0.46 -10.57
CA VAL A 84 -15.00 -0.73 -11.00
C VAL A 84 -15.31 0.10 -12.23
N LEU A 85 -15.63 -0.57 -13.33
CA LEU A 85 -16.02 0.06 -14.57
C LEU A 85 -17.44 0.66 -14.49
N PRO A 86 -17.77 1.68 -15.28
CA PRO A 86 -19.07 2.36 -15.21
C PRO A 86 -20.29 1.44 -15.42
N ASN A 87 -20.11 0.33 -16.12
CA ASN A 87 -21.16 -0.68 -16.31
C ASN A 87 -21.28 -1.68 -15.16
N GLY A 88 -20.49 -1.52 -14.07
CA GLY A 88 -20.48 -2.37 -12.89
C GLY A 88 -19.51 -3.54 -12.92
N ASP A 89 -18.85 -3.80 -14.04
CA ASP A 89 -17.78 -4.82 -14.09
C ASP A 89 -16.63 -4.46 -13.15
N VAL A 90 -16.05 -5.46 -12.50
CA VAL A 90 -14.94 -5.28 -11.56
C VAL A 90 -13.66 -5.80 -12.19
N LEU A 91 -12.68 -4.91 -12.34
CA LEU A 91 -11.33 -5.27 -12.74
C LEU A 91 -10.51 -5.61 -11.50
N VAL A 92 -9.85 -6.76 -11.53
CA VAL A 92 -8.94 -7.24 -10.48
C VAL A 92 -7.55 -7.37 -11.06
N VAL A 93 -6.61 -6.61 -10.53
CA VAL A 93 -5.21 -6.64 -10.96
C VAL A 93 -4.47 -7.73 -10.19
N GLU A 94 -4.09 -8.81 -10.88
CA GLU A 94 -3.23 -9.86 -10.37
C GLU A 94 -1.78 -9.53 -10.70
N THR A 95 -0.95 -9.27 -9.68
CA THR A 95 0.38 -8.74 -9.92
C THR A 95 1.37 -9.05 -8.79
N GLY A 96 2.65 -8.96 -9.08
CA GLY A 96 3.74 -8.99 -8.12
C GLY A 96 4.92 -8.17 -8.65
N GLY A 97 5.83 -7.80 -7.75
CA GLY A 97 7.00 -7.01 -8.10
C GLY A 97 7.91 -7.71 -9.11
N PRO A 98 8.65 -6.94 -9.90
CA PRO A 98 9.68 -7.48 -10.78
C PRO A 98 10.76 -8.18 -9.95
N PRO A 99 11.46 -9.18 -10.50
CA PRO A 99 12.60 -9.80 -9.82
C PRO A 99 13.71 -8.75 -9.66
N GLY A 100 14.07 -8.45 -8.41
CA GLY A 100 15.18 -7.55 -8.10
C GLY A 100 16.52 -8.28 -8.05
N PRO A 101 17.64 -7.58 -8.31
CA PRO A 101 18.97 -8.15 -8.14
C PRO A 101 19.23 -8.38 -6.65
N VAL A 102 19.89 -9.49 -6.33
CA VAL A 102 20.41 -9.75 -4.99
C VAL A 102 21.84 -9.20 -4.95
N SER A 103 21.99 -7.95 -4.57
CA SER A 103 23.30 -7.28 -4.58
C SER A 103 23.94 -7.16 -3.18
N ARG A 104 23.15 -7.38 -2.10
CA ARG A 104 23.60 -7.20 -0.72
C ARG A 104 23.13 -8.36 0.18
N PRO A 105 23.90 -8.67 1.24
CA PRO A 105 23.47 -9.69 2.21
C PRO A 105 22.09 -9.41 2.83
N LYS A 106 21.74 -8.14 3.07
CA LYS A 106 20.42 -7.72 3.57
C LYS A 106 19.30 -8.15 2.64
N GLU A 107 19.48 -8.07 1.33
CA GLU A 107 18.49 -8.46 0.33
C GLU A 107 18.20 -9.96 0.32
N ILE A 108 19.22 -10.79 0.66
CA ILE A 108 19.01 -12.23 0.84
C ILE A 108 18.04 -12.48 2.01
N VAL A 109 18.27 -11.78 3.13
CA VAL A 109 17.42 -11.89 4.31
C VAL A 109 16.02 -11.37 4.00
N MET A 110 15.91 -10.22 3.34
CA MET A 110 14.63 -9.63 2.96
C MET A 110 13.86 -10.52 1.98
N ASN A 111 14.52 -11.06 0.96
CA ASN A 111 13.92 -12.03 0.04
C ASN A 111 13.42 -13.29 0.76
N TRP A 112 14.14 -13.75 1.80
CA TRP A 112 13.72 -14.88 2.62
C TRP A 112 12.50 -14.52 3.48
N VAL A 113 12.49 -13.32 4.10
CA VAL A 113 11.35 -12.79 4.88
C VAL A 113 10.12 -12.64 4.00
N GLU A 114 10.25 -12.04 2.82
CA GLU A 114 9.15 -11.90 1.84
C GLU A 114 8.59 -13.25 1.39
N LYS A 115 9.49 -14.24 1.20
CA LYS A 115 9.07 -15.60 0.88
C LYS A 115 8.31 -16.26 2.04
N MET A 116 8.73 -16.03 3.27
CA MET A 116 8.00 -16.50 4.45
C MET A 116 6.64 -15.84 4.60
N ALA A 117 6.55 -14.55 4.30
CA ALA A 117 5.30 -13.79 4.31
C ALA A 117 4.38 -14.10 3.12
N HIS A 118 4.77 -15.00 2.23
CA HIS A 118 4.10 -15.30 0.95
C HIS A 118 3.79 -14.06 0.11
N SER A 119 4.54 -12.97 0.29
CA SER A 119 4.36 -11.75 -0.49
C SER A 119 4.82 -11.88 -1.95
N ARG A 120 5.47 -13.01 -2.30
CA ARG A 120 5.90 -13.38 -3.66
C ARG A 120 5.24 -14.68 -4.14
N THR A 121 3.91 -14.75 -4.13
CA THR A 121 3.20 -15.77 -4.91
C THR A 121 3.46 -15.48 -6.40
N LYS A 122 3.43 -16.53 -7.25
CA LYS A 122 3.57 -16.31 -8.69
C LYS A 122 2.51 -15.31 -9.13
N PRO A 123 2.92 -14.09 -9.53
CA PRO A 123 1.97 -13.05 -9.91
C PRO A 123 1.29 -13.40 -11.23
N GLY A 124 0.02 -13.02 -11.34
CA GLY A 124 -0.72 -13.20 -12.58
C GLY A 124 -0.24 -12.30 -13.72
N GLN A 125 0.36 -11.14 -13.42
CA GLN A 125 0.81 -10.12 -14.38
C GLN A 125 -0.28 -9.76 -15.40
N ARG A 126 -1.53 -9.66 -14.93
CA ARG A 126 -2.71 -9.49 -15.77
C ARG A 126 -3.83 -8.77 -15.02
N ILE A 127 -4.83 -8.36 -15.78
CA ILE A 127 -6.08 -7.85 -15.24
C ILE A 127 -7.19 -8.85 -15.57
N LEU A 128 -7.94 -9.24 -14.55
CA LEU A 128 -9.15 -10.05 -14.70
C LEU A 128 -10.37 -9.15 -14.66
N LEU A 129 -11.40 -9.49 -15.43
CA LEU A 129 -12.72 -8.87 -15.36
C LEU A 129 -13.69 -9.85 -14.71
N PHE A 130 -14.46 -9.34 -13.77
CA PHE A 130 -15.57 -10.03 -13.12
C PHE A 130 -16.87 -9.29 -13.37
N ARG A 131 -17.90 -10.00 -13.79
CA ARG A 131 -19.24 -9.48 -14.04
C ARG A 131 -20.26 -10.25 -13.22
N ASP A 132 -21.09 -9.51 -12.53
CA ASP A 132 -22.28 -10.00 -11.83
C ASP A 132 -23.49 -9.71 -12.71
N THR A 133 -23.99 -10.74 -13.42
CA THR A 133 -25.08 -10.56 -14.40
C THR A 133 -26.46 -10.66 -13.76
N ASN A 134 -26.57 -11.26 -12.58
CA ASN A 134 -27.81 -11.46 -11.86
C ASN A 134 -28.04 -10.46 -10.70
N GLY A 135 -27.03 -9.67 -10.36
CA GLY A 135 -27.12 -8.60 -9.36
C GLY A 135 -27.11 -9.09 -7.90
N ASP A 136 -26.61 -10.29 -7.62
CA ASP A 136 -26.60 -10.85 -6.24
C ASP A 136 -25.32 -10.45 -5.44
N GLY A 137 -24.40 -9.75 -6.08
CA GLY A 137 -23.14 -9.31 -5.50
C GLY A 137 -22.05 -10.38 -5.52
N VAL A 138 -22.24 -11.47 -6.29
CA VAL A 138 -21.23 -12.49 -6.57
C VAL A 138 -21.09 -12.60 -8.10
N PRO A 139 -19.90 -12.44 -8.67
CA PRO A 139 -19.75 -12.51 -10.12
C PRO A 139 -19.97 -13.93 -10.63
N ASP A 140 -20.73 -14.05 -11.71
CA ASP A 140 -20.98 -15.30 -12.43
C ASP A 140 -20.16 -15.45 -13.72
N GLN A 141 -19.48 -14.37 -14.16
CA GLN A 141 -18.54 -14.38 -15.27
C GLN A 141 -17.17 -13.92 -14.82
N LYS A 142 -16.12 -14.59 -15.33
CA LYS A 142 -14.71 -14.26 -15.15
C LYS A 142 -13.98 -14.40 -16.46
N THR A 143 -13.26 -13.36 -16.88
CA THR A 143 -12.40 -13.38 -18.08
C THR A 143 -11.04 -12.79 -17.80
N VAL A 144 -10.04 -13.13 -18.63
CA VAL A 144 -8.77 -12.41 -18.67
C VAL A 144 -9.01 -11.16 -19.52
N PHE A 145 -8.97 -9.99 -18.88
CA PHE A 145 -9.27 -8.74 -19.53
C PHE A 145 -8.07 -8.17 -20.29
N ILE A 146 -6.90 -8.13 -19.68
CA ILE A 146 -5.61 -7.82 -20.29
C ILE A 146 -4.56 -8.74 -19.72
N ASP A 147 -3.72 -9.33 -20.55
CA ASP A 147 -2.64 -10.23 -20.15
C ASP A 147 -1.26 -9.68 -20.48
N HIS A 148 -0.22 -10.34 -20.01
CA HIS A 148 1.19 -10.04 -20.31
C HIS A 148 1.62 -8.60 -19.97
N LEU A 149 1.14 -8.09 -18.84
CA LEU A 149 1.52 -6.78 -18.30
C LEU A 149 2.84 -6.85 -17.51
N ASN A 150 3.49 -5.71 -17.29
CA ASN A 150 4.74 -5.61 -16.54
C ASN A 150 4.48 -5.08 -15.12
N SER A 151 4.23 -5.97 -14.16
CA SER A 151 3.93 -5.62 -12.77
C SER A 151 2.89 -4.48 -12.68
N PRO A 152 1.67 -4.67 -13.25
CA PRO A 152 0.63 -3.65 -13.26
C PRO A 152 0.13 -3.37 -11.83
N PHE A 153 -0.32 -2.13 -11.55
CA PHE A 153 -0.94 -1.82 -10.27
C PHE A 153 -2.13 -0.87 -10.40
N GLY A 154 -1.90 0.38 -10.79
CA GLY A 154 -2.95 1.38 -10.94
C GLY A 154 -3.73 1.20 -12.24
N VAL A 155 -5.06 1.35 -12.17
CA VAL A 155 -5.96 1.30 -13.34
C VAL A 155 -6.96 2.43 -13.22
N VAL A 156 -7.20 3.16 -14.33
CA VAL A 156 -8.23 4.17 -14.38
C VAL A 156 -8.79 4.29 -15.82
N LEU A 157 -10.10 4.45 -15.93
CA LEU A 157 -10.79 4.71 -17.20
C LEU A 157 -11.13 6.20 -17.32
N VAL A 158 -10.79 6.83 -18.44
CA VAL A 158 -11.20 8.19 -18.75
C VAL A 158 -11.79 8.22 -20.16
N GLY A 159 -13.08 8.44 -20.25
CA GLY A 159 -13.81 8.28 -21.52
C GLY A 159 -13.73 6.83 -22.01
N ASN A 160 -13.17 6.64 -23.21
CA ASN A 160 -12.97 5.34 -23.82
C ASN A 160 -11.50 4.88 -23.77
N ASP A 161 -10.68 5.51 -22.95
CA ASP A 161 -9.27 5.17 -22.77
C ASP A 161 -9.06 4.56 -21.38
N LEU A 162 -8.66 3.30 -21.33
CA LEU A 162 -8.23 2.64 -20.09
C LEU A 162 -6.72 2.82 -19.93
N TYR A 163 -6.31 3.39 -18.80
CA TYR A 163 -4.90 3.57 -18.46
C TYR A 163 -4.49 2.55 -17.42
N VAL A 164 -3.36 1.91 -17.66
CA VAL A 164 -2.73 0.95 -16.73
C VAL A 164 -1.34 1.46 -16.38
N ALA A 165 -1.07 1.65 -15.10
CA ALA A 165 0.27 1.91 -14.62
C ALA A 165 0.97 0.57 -14.36
N ASN A 166 1.87 0.21 -15.26
CA ASN A 166 2.89 -0.81 -15.04
C ASN A 166 4.01 -0.25 -14.17
N THR A 167 4.93 -1.10 -13.71
CA THR A 167 6.06 -0.62 -12.89
C THR A 167 6.96 0.38 -13.62
N ASP A 168 7.00 0.34 -14.95
CA ASP A 168 7.91 1.09 -15.82
C ASP A 168 7.24 2.12 -16.74
N ALA A 169 5.92 2.09 -16.87
CA ALA A 169 5.21 2.97 -17.80
C ALA A 169 3.73 3.09 -17.47
N VAL A 170 3.12 4.20 -17.90
CA VAL A 170 1.66 4.30 -18.08
C VAL A 170 1.34 3.92 -19.51
N VAL A 171 0.44 2.94 -19.66
CA VAL A 171 0.01 2.42 -20.98
C VAL A 171 -1.48 2.67 -21.16
N ARG A 172 -1.87 3.18 -22.32
CA ARG A 172 -3.23 3.45 -22.75
C ARG A 172 -3.75 2.31 -23.59
N TYR A 173 -4.98 1.88 -23.34
CA TYR A 173 -5.72 0.90 -24.13
C TYR A 173 -7.06 1.48 -24.55
N PRO A 174 -7.49 1.34 -25.81
CA PRO A 174 -8.87 1.66 -26.19
C PRO A 174 -9.82 0.69 -25.48
N TYR A 175 -10.94 1.20 -24.97
CA TYR A 175 -11.95 0.42 -24.29
C TYR A 175 -13.35 0.78 -24.78
N THR A 176 -14.16 -0.23 -25.05
CA THR A 176 -15.58 -0.09 -25.36
C THR A 176 -16.40 -0.65 -24.20
N THR A 177 -17.39 0.11 -23.72
CA THR A 177 -18.24 -0.32 -22.61
C THR A 177 -18.87 -1.68 -22.89
N GLY A 178 -18.70 -2.61 -21.95
CA GLY A 178 -19.21 -3.97 -22.04
C GLY A 178 -18.23 -4.98 -22.64
N GLU A 179 -17.09 -4.54 -23.17
CA GLU A 179 -15.98 -5.42 -23.55
C GLU A 179 -15.51 -6.26 -22.37
N THR A 180 -15.30 -7.55 -22.61
CA THR A 180 -14.81 -8.49 -21.58
C THR A 180 -13.34 -8.85 -21.76
N GLN A 181 -12.72 -8.39 -22.84
CA GLN A 181 -11.31 -8.59 -23.15
C GLN A 181 -10.81 -7.48 -24.06
N ILE A 182 -9.68 -6.87 -23.75
CA ILE A 182 -8.97 -5.96 -24.63
C ILE A 182 -7.91 -6.74 -25.39
N THR A 183 -8.04 -6.79 -26.71
CA THR A 183 -7.09 -7.45 -27.62
C THR A 183 -6.20 -6.45 -28.35
N ALA A 184 -6.54 -5.16 -28.30
CA ALA A 184 -5.73 -4.09 -28.86
C ALA A 184 -4.39 -3.97 -28.15
N SER A 185 -3.33 -3.70 -28.92
CA SER A 185 -2.02 -3.36 -28.33
C SER A 185 -2.11 -2.07 -27.53
N GLY A 186 -1.51 -2.06 -26.34
CA GLY A 186 -1.39 -0.85 -25.55
C GLY A 186 -0.42 0.15 -26.17
N GLU A 187 -0.75 1.42 -26.04
CA GLU A 187 0.12 2.53 -26.42
C GLU A 187 0.78 3.13 -25.17
N LYS A 188 2.12 3.16 -25.13
CA LYS A 188 2.84 3.79 -24.02
C LYS A 188 2.59 5.29 -24.03
N LEU A 189 2.01 5.81 -22.95
CA LEU A 189 1.78 7.25 -22.77
C LEU A 189 3.06 7.95 -22.25
N CYS A 190 3.70 7.39 -21.22
CA CYS A 190 4.97 7.88 -20.70
C CYS A 190 5.70 6.78 -19.93
N ASP A 191 7.02 6.93 -19.77
CA ASP A 191 7.81 6.09 -18.88
C ASP A 191 7.61 6.50 -17.43
N LEU A 192 7.74 5.54 -16.50
CA LEU A 192 7.77 5.75 -15.06
C LEU A 192 9.12 5.26 -14.51
N PRO A 193 9.64 5.86 -13.42
CA PRO A 193 10.86 5.40 -12.80
C PRO A 193 10.77 3.94 -12.39
N SER A 194 11.60 3.13 -13.00
CA SER A 194 11.79 1.71 -12.73
C SER A 194 13.29 1.42 -12.72
N GLY A 195 13.70 0.19 -12.62
CA GLY A 195 15.11 -0.11 -12.77
C GLY A 195 15.47 -1.43 -12.09
N PRO A 196 16.79 -1.79 -12.08
CA PRO A 196 17.23 -3.07 -11.57
C PRO A 196 16.88 -3.26 -10.08
N ILE A 197 16.82 -2.16 -9.32
CA ILE A 197 16.34 -2.14 -7.94
C ILE A 197 15.05 -1.33 -7.93
N ASP A 198 13.91 -1.96 -8.00
CA ASP A 198 12.61 -1.31 -7.94
C ASP A 198 11.92 -1.69 -6.62
N HIS A 199 12.46 -1.19 -5.51
CA HIS A 199 12.06 -1.59 -4.16
C HIS A 199 10.56 -1.34 -3.93
N HIS A 200 10.08 -0.12 -4.22
CA HIS A 200 8.66 0.20 -4.25
C HIS A 200 8.17 0.26 -5.71
N TRP A 201 7.88 -0.90 -6.25
CA TRP A 201 7.52 -1.09 -7.66
C TRP A 201 6.08 -0.70 -7.99
N THR A 202 5.19 -0.62 -7.00
CA THR A 202 3.79 -0.26 -7.21
C THR A 202 3.65 1.16 -7.73
N LYS A 203 2.74 1.36 -8.68
CA LYS A 203 2.41 2.64 -9.28
C LYS A 203 0.89 2.83 -9.18
N SER A 204 0.42 3.44 -8.07
CA SER A 204 -0.99 3.84 -7.96
C SER A 204 -1.33 4.85 -9.04
N LEU A 205 -2.55 4.81 -9.57
CA LEU A 205 -2.98 5.70 -10.65
C LEU A 205 -4.40 6.20 -10.39
N THR A 206 -4.62 7.50 -10.61
CA THR A 206 -5.95 8.11 -10.62
C THR A 206 -6.00 9.22 -11.66
N ALA A 207 -7.21 9.66 -12.04
CA ALA A 207 -7.41 10.77 -12.98
C ALA A 207 -7.94 12.00 -12.24
N SER A 208 -7.61 13.20 -12.74
CA SER A 208 -8.26 14.43 -12.29
C SER A 208 -9.77 14.38 -12.56
N PRO A 209 -10.58 15.11 -11.76
CA PRO A 209 -12.04 15.12 -11.95
C PRO A 209 -12.50 15.56 -13.33
N ASP A 210 -11.73 16.42 -14.00
CA ASP A 210 -11.98 16.87 -15.38
C ASP A 210 -11.43 15.90 -16.45
N GLY A 211 -10.72 14.86 -16.02
CA GLY A 211 -10.15 13.85 -16.91
C GLY A 211 -8.96 14.32 -17.76
N THR A 212 -8.41 15.52 -17.51
CA THR A 212 -7.30 16.05 -18.34
C THR A 212 -5.94 15.55 -17.90
N LYS A 213 -5.79 15.17 -16.62
CA LYS A 213 -4.53 14.72 -16.01
C LYS A 213 -4.68 13.35 -15.41
N LEU A 214 -3.56 12.63 -15.35
CA LEU A 214 -3.40 11.43 -14.54
C LEU A 214 -2.39 11.73 -13.41
N TYR A 215 -2.58 11.07 -12.27
CA TYR A 215 -1.66 11.17 -11.13
C TYR A 215 -1.15 9.77 -10.79
N ALA A 216 0.19 9.63 -10.79
CA ALA A 216 0.85 8.36 -10.51
C ALA A 216 1.69 8.45 -9.24
N GLY A 217 1.47 7.53 -8.29
CA GLY A 217 2.32 7.38 -7.12
C GLY A 217 3.59 6.60 -7.48
N VAL A 218 4.75 7.18 -7.20
CA VAL A 218 6.07 6.59 -7.48
C VAL A 218 6.85 6.49 -6.18
N GLY A 219 6.94 5.30 -5.61
CA GLY A 219 7.66 5.08 -4.37
C GLY A 219 9.17 5.16 -4.52
N SER A 220 9.87 5.36 -3.40
CA SER A 220 11.34 5.40 -3.34
C SER A 220 11.97 4.10 -3.81
N ASN A 221 13.24 4.16 -4.19
CA ASN A 221 14.02 2.97 -4.56
C ASN A 221 14.65 2.28 -3.34
N SER A 222 14.53 2.86 -2.17
CA SER A 222 15.18 2.41 -0.95
C SER A 222 14.38 2.78 0.29
N ASN A 223 14.81 2.31 1.46
CA ASN A 223 14.22 2.75 2.73
C ASN A 223 14.63 4.20 3.05
N ILE A 224 15.93 4.51 2.97
CA ILE A 224 16.52 5.82 3.33
C ILE A 224 17.69 6.22 2.42
N THR A 225 17.61 6.02 1.12
CA THR A 225 18.66 6.35 0.15
C THR A 225 19.89 5.42 0.16
N GLU A 226 19.75 4.18 0.63
CA GLU A 226 20.86 3.21 0.68
C GLU A 226 21.44 2.87 -0.69
N ASN A 227 20.69 3.12 -1.77
CA ASN A 227 21.10 2.95 -3.15
C ASN A 227 21.70 4.22 -3.76
N GLY A 228 21.83 5.28 -2.95
CA GLY A 228 22.32 6.61 -3.33
C GLY A 228 21.23 7.49 -3.94
N MET A 229 21.37 8.79 -3.76
CA MET A 229 20.41 9.80 -4.26
C MET A 229 20.13 9.73 -5.77
N PRO A 230 21.10 9.39 -6.65
CA PRO A 230 20.80 9.23 -8.09
C PRO A 230 19.76 8.14 -8.38
N ALA A 231 19.66 7.10 -7.54
CA ALA A 231 18.65 6.05 -7.69
C ALA A 231 17.23 6.50 -7.29
N GLU A 232 17.13 7.64 -6.61
CA GLU A 232 15.85 8.22 -6.15
C GLU A 232 15.30 9.31 -7.09
N LEU A 233 15.99 9.57 -8.22
CA LEU A 233 15.55 10.60 -9.16
C LEU A 233 14.14 10.30 -9.70
N GLY A 234 13.20 11.25 -9.55
CA GLY A 234 11.80 11.11 -9.93
C GLY A 234 10.99 10.17 -9.04
N ARG A 235 11.53 9.76 -7.89
CA ARG A 235 10.90 8.83 -6.94
C ARG A 235 10.50 9.52 -5.63
N ALA A 236 9.86 8.77 -4.74
CA ALA A 236 9.25 9.28 -3.50
C ALA A 236 8.35 10.48 -3.78
N SER A 237 7.54 10.38 -4.83
CA SER A 237 6.79 11.50 -5.41
C SER A 237 5.45 11.06 -5.98
N ILE A 238 4.59 12.01 -6.21
CA ILE A 238 3.41 11.85 -7.05
C ILE A 238 3.66 12.63 -8.34
N TRP A 239 3.52 11.97 -9.47
CA TRP A 239 3.62 12.56 -10.78
C TRP A 239 2.27 13.03 -11.30
N GLU A 240 2.23 14.23 -11.87
CA GLU A 240 1.12 14.72 -12.70
C GLU A 240 1.49 14.52 -14.16
N ILE A 241 0.65 13.82 -14.90
CA ILE A 241 0.88 13.41 -16.29
C ILE A 241 -0.24 14.01 -17.15
N ASP A 242 0.11 14.76 -18.18
CA ASP A 242 -0.83 15.25 -19.16
C ASP A 242 -1.36 14.08 -20.01
N ARG A 243 -2.66 13.83 -19.96
CA ARG A 243 -3.28 12.68 -20.61
C ARG A 243 -3.19 12.72 -22.14
N ALA A 244 -3.14 13.89 -22.74
CA ALA A 244 -3.10 14.04 -24.20
C ALA A 244 -1.68 13.86 -24.77
N THR A 245 -0.65 14.27 -24.01
CA THR A 245 0.73 14.35 -24.52
C THR A 245 1.68 13.39 -23.85
N GLY A 246 1.35 12.87 -22.65
CA GLY A 246 2.26 12.11 -21.80
C GLY A 246 3.33 12.94 -21.09
N SER A 247 3.36 14.26 -21.31
CA SER A 247 4.28 15.13 -20.57
C SER A 247 3.96 15.12 -19.08
N HIS A 248 4.97 15.13 -18.24
CA HIS A 248 4.80 14.95 -16.79
C HIS A 248 5.72 15.85 -15.98
N ARG A 249 5.36 16.02 -14.71
CA ARG A 249 6.17 16.67 -13.68
C ARG A 249 5.96 16.00 -12.32
N GLU A 250 6.87 16.20 -11.39
CA GLU A 250 6.63 15.88 -10.00
C GLU A 250 5.60 16.88 -9.42
N TYR A 251 4.43 16.37 -9.05
CA TYR A 251 3.37 17.18 -8.43
C TYR A 251 3.66 17.46 -6.96
N ALA A 252 4.11 16.42 -6.23
CA ALA A 252 4.54 16.54 -4.85
C ALA A 252 5.69 15.55 -4.59
N THR A 253 6.60 15.89 -3.67
CA THR A 253 7.81 15.12 -3.38
C THR A 253 7.97 14.84 -1.88
N GLY A 254 8.91 13.96 -1.53
CA GLY A 254 9.16 13.58 -0.14
C GLY A 254 8.11 12.63 0.45
N LEU A 255 7.35 11.95 -0.39
CA LEU A 255 6.35 10.94 -0.05
C LEU A 255 6.98 9.56 -0.27
N ARG A 256 7.54 8.92 0.75
CA ARG A 256 8.38 7.73 0.60
C ARG A 256 7.77 6.65 -0.31
N ASN A 257 6.54 6.22 -0.05
CA ASN A 257 5.84 5.25 -0.89
C ASN A 257 4.35 5.56 -0.94
N PRO A 258 3.91 6.45 -1.87
CA PRO A 258 2.51 6.86 -2.00
C PRO A 258 1.69 5.78 -2.69
N ASN A 259 0.56 5.42 -2.06
CA ASN A 259 -0.41 4.46 -2.57
C ASN A 259 -1.84 5.01 -2.40
N GLY A 260 -2.82 4.28 -2.90
CA GLY A 260 -4.23 4.56 -2.68
C GLY A 260 -4.66 5.97 -3.09
N LEU A 261 -4.14 6.49 -4.24
CA LEU A 261 -4.46 7.84 -4.71
C LEU A 261 -5.92 7.97 -5.09
N GLN A 262 -6.61 8.98 -4.52
CA GLN A 262 -7.97 9.34 -4.89
C GLN A 262 -8.24 10.84 -4.72
N PHE A 263 -9.15 11.38 -5.52
CA PHE A 263 -9.71 12.70 -5.30
C PHE A 263 -10.87 12.63 -4.31
N GLU A 264 -10.85 13.49 -3.29
CA GLU A 264 -11.95 13.61 -2.34
C GLU A 264 -13.19 14.17 -3.07
N PRO A 265 -14.36 13.52 -2.93
CA PRO A 265 -15.50 13.81 -3.81
C PRO A 265 -16.11 15.21 -3.70
N GLN A 266 -15.97 15.89 -2.56
CA GLN A 266 -16.57 17.22 -2.33
C GLN A 266 -15.65 18.35 -2.69
N THR A 267 -14.38 18.27 -2.28
CA THR A 267 -13.40 19.33 -2.44
C THR A 267 -12.53 19.17 -3.66
N HIS A 268 -12.53 17.97 -4.25
CA HIS A 268 -11.64 17.59 -5.34
C HIS A 268 -10.15 17.71 -4.97
N ALA A 269 -9.80 17.65 -3.69
CA ALA A 269 -8.42 17.54 -3.25
C ALA A 269 -7.90 16.14 -3.53
N LEU A 270 -6.66 16.02 -4.00
CA LEU A 270 -5.98 14.73 -4.13
C LEU A 270 -5.54 14.23 -2.77
N TRP A 271 -5.83 12.99 -2.45
CA TRP A 271 -5.43 12.29 -1.23
C TRP A 271 -4.61 11.04 -1.54
N ALA A 272 -3.73 10.68 -0.62
CA ALA A 272 -2.92 9.46 -0.70
C ALA A 272 -2.69 8.87 0.67
N VAL A 273 -2.47 7.55 0.73
CA VAL A 273 -1.89 6.87 1.88
C VAL A 273 -0.42 6.61 1.62
N ILE A 274 0.42 6.82 2.64
CA ILE A 274 1.86 6.78 2.51
C ILE A 274 2.44 5.76 3.47
N ASN A 275 3.25 4.85 2.91
CA ASN A 275 4.08 3.95 3.71
C ASN A 275 5.38 4.66 4.04
N GLU A 276 5.60 4.96 5.32
CA GLU A 276 6.77 5.65 5.82
C GLU A 276 7.99 4.72 5.95
N ARG A 277 9.09 5.30 6.36
CA ARG A 277 10.35 4.58 6.48
C ARG A 277 10.41 3.64 7.68
N ASP A 278 11.12 2.54 7.49
CA ASP A 278 11.40 1.55 8.52
C ASP A 278 12.71 1.87 9.28
N GLU A 279 12.97 1.16 10.37
CA GLU A 279 14.25 1.15 11.11
C GLU A 279 14.56 2.42 11.94
N LEU A 280 13.57 3.23 12.30
CA LEU A 280 13.70 4.25 13.37
C LEU A 280 13.17 3.75 14.72
N GLY A 281 12.68 2.56 14.75
CA GLY A 281 12.12 1.85 15.89
C GLY A 281 10.84 1.11 15.54
N PRO A 282 10.43 0.14 16.35
CA PRO A 282 9.24 -0.67 16.08
C PRO A 282 7.94 0.14 16.12
N ASP A 283 7.97 1.31 16.76
CA ASP A 283 6.82 2.20 16.94
C ASP A 283 7.03 3.57 16.29
N LEU A 284 7.97 3.68 15.33
CA LEU A 284 8.28 4.89 14.58
C LEU A 284 8.75 4.52 13.18
N VAL A 285 8.21 5.09 12.09
CA VAL A 285 7.35 6.25 11.91
C VAL A 285 5.91 5.79 11.68
N PRO A 286 4.89 6.57 12.10
CA PRO A 286 3.53 6.28 11.69
C PRO A 286 3.38 6.43 10.17
N ASP A 287 2.77 5.42 9.54
CA ASP A 287 2.21 5.58 8.20
C ASP A 287 1.05 6.59 8.26
N TYR A 288 0.67 7.17 7.14
CA TYR A 288 -0.32 8.26 7.19
C TYR A 288 -1.20 8.38 5.95
N LEU A 289 -2.33 9.05 6.15
CA LEU A 289 -3.24 9.58 5.12
C LEU A 289 -3.03 11.09 5.03
N THR A 290 -2.90 11.64 3.83
CA THR A 290 -2.70 13.08 3.65
C THR A 290 -3.31 13.62 2.36
N SER A 291 -3.75 14.87 2.41
CA SER A 291 -4.04 15.67 1.22
C SER A 291 -2.73 16.04 0.52
N VAL A 292 -2.69 15.89 -0.79
CA VAL A 292 -1.48 16.15 -1.59
C VAL A 292 -1.59 17.50 -2.26
N LYS A 293 -0.62 18.39 -1.97
CA LYS A 293 -0.60 19.77 -2.47
C LYS A 293 0.44 19.92 -3.57
N ASP A 294 0.09 20.68 -4.60
CA ASP A 294 1.01 20.99 -5.71
C ASP A 294 2.27 21.71 -5.21
N GLY A 295 3.43 21.23 -5.67
CA GLY A 295 4.74 21.75 -5.30
C GLY A 295 5.18 21.46 -3.86
N ALA A 296 4.40 20.70 -3.08
CA ALA A 296 4.71 20.43 -1.68
C ALA A 296 5.80 19.36 -1.51
N PHE A 297 6.49 19.46 -0.36
CA PHE A 297 7.48 18.49 0.11
C PHE A 297 7.03 17.89 1.45
N TYR A 298 7.07 16.56 1.59
CA TYR A 298 6.53 15.84 2.75
C TYR A 298 7.60 15.21 3.65
N GLY A 299 8.88 15.48 3.39
CA GLY A 299 9.99 15.22 4.30
C GLY A 299 11.00 14.18 3.85
N TRP A 300 10.57 13.04 3.31
CA TRP A 300 11.50 11.99 2.92
C TRP A 300 12.52 12.45 1.86
N PRO A 301 13.83 12.13 1.97
CA PRO A 301 14.44 11.28 2.98
C PRO A 301 14.97 12.04 4.21
N TYR A 302 14.89 13.38 4.26
CA TYR A 302 15.61 14.23 5.23
C TYR A 302 14.89 14.38 6.56
N SER A 303 13.57 14.22 6.55
CA SER A 303 12.72 14.27 7.74
C SER A 303 11.57 13.28 7.61
N TYR A 304 10.90 12.99 8.70
CA TYR A 304 9.74 12.13 8.79
C TYR A 304 8.61 12.87 9.52
N TYR A 305 7.38 12.52 9.21
CA TYR A 305 6.14 13.08 9.78
C TYR A 305 6.23 14.61 9.96
N GLY A 306 6.48 15.31 8.85
CA GLY A 306 6.76 16.74 8.81
C GLY A 306 8.24 17.06 9.04
N GLN A 307 8.55 17.92 10.02
CA GLN A 307 9.89 18.49 10.20
C GLN A 307 10.78 17.74 11.20
N HIS A 308 10.43 16.50 11.57
CA HIS A 308 11.27 15.68 12.44
C HIS A 308 12.48 15.16 11.64
N VAL A 309 13.66 15.69 11.96
CA VAL A 309 14.90 15.35 11.22
C VAL A 309 15.23 13.87 11.30
N ASP A 310 15.49 13.24 10.16
CA ASP A 310 16.09 11.91 10.11
C ASP A 310 17.62 12.03 10.23
N PRO A 311 18.23 11.60 11.34
CA PRO A 311 19.66 11.80 11.58
C PRO A 311 20.55 10.92 10.70
N ARG A 312 20.01 9.89 10.08
CA ARG A 312 20.78 8.92 9.27
C ARG A 312 21.06 9.40 7.86
N VAL A 313 20.33 10.38 7.36
CA VAL A 313 20.49 10.90 6.00
C VAL A 313 21.49 12.04 5.98
N GLN A 314 22.59 11.90 5.21
CA GLN A 314 23.65 12.90 5.11
C GLN A 314 24.04 13.11 3.65
N PRO A 315 24.38 14.35 3.26
CA PRO A 315 24.28 15.60 4.03
C PRO A 315 22.82 16.01 4.25
N GLN A 316 22.55 16.66 5.37
CA GLN A 316 21.21 17.19 5.68
C GLN A 316 20.82 18.34 4.75
N ARG A 317 19.52 18.49 4.52
CA ARG A 317 18.92 19.57 3.74
C ARG A 317 17.93 20.35 4.62
N ALA A 318 18.47 21.13 5.55
CA ALA A 318 17.68 21.95 6.48
C ALA A 318 16.67 22.88 5.76
N ASP A 319 17.00 23.31 4.55
CA ASP A 319 16.14 24.09 3.67
C ASP A 319 14.89 23.32 3.21
N LEU A 320 15.01 22.02 2.97
CA LEU A 320 13.88 21.14 2.64
C LEU A 320 13.11 20.74 3.89
N VAL A 321 13.81 20.40 4.98
CA VAL A 321 13.16 20.06 6.25
C VAL A 321 12.25 21.19 6.73
N ALA A 322 12.70 22.43 6.62
CA ALA A 322 11.89 23.60 6.99
C ALA A 322 10.60 23.79 6.14
N LYS A 323 10.55 23.17 4.95
CA LYS A 323 9.38 23.19 4.06
C LYS A 323 8.50 21.95 4.18
N ALA A 324 8.96 20.93 4.91
CA ALA A 324 8.23 19.68 5.01
C ALA A 324 6.86 19.87 5.68
N ILE A 325 5.82 19.40 5.01
CA ILE A 325 4.44 19.49 5.48
C ILE A 325 4.16 18.33 6.43
N GLN A 326 3.52 18.61 7.55
CA GLN A 326 2.99 17.59 8.43
C GLN A 326 1.79 16.90 7.76
N PRO A 327 1.70 15.55 7.78
CA PRO A 327 0.55 14.81 7.30
C PRO A 327 -0.74 15.13 8.03
N ASP A 328 -1.89 14.97 7.35
CA ASP A 328 -3.20 15.29 7.92
C ASP A 328 -3.66 14.26 8.97
N TYR A 329 -3.30 12.96 8.81
CA TYR A 329 -3.80 11.90 9.69
C TYR A 329 -2.84 10.70 9.76
N ALA A 330 -2.35 10.38 10.95
CA ALA A 330 -1.52 9.21 11.21
C ALA A 330 -2.37 7.93 11.31
N LEU A 331 -1.85 6.82 10.78
CA LEU A 331 -2.47 5.50 10.75
C LEU A 331 -1.80 4.51 11.72
N SER A 332 -0.92 5.00 12.62
CA SER A 332 0.01 4.20 13.42
C SER A 332 1.20 3.65 12.63
N SER A 333 2.22 3.16 13.36
CA SER A 333 3.50 2.74 12.75
C SER A 333 3.38 1.41 12.03
N HIS A 334 3.97 1.38 10.83
CA HIS A 334 4.19 0.16 10.03
C HIS A 334 2.92 -0.61 9.67
N VAL A 335 1.77 0.04 9.56
CA VAL A 335 0.52 -0.62 9.13
C VAL A 335 0.50 -0.93 7.65
N ALA A 336 1.42 -0.34 6.87
CA ALA A 336 1.57 -0.51 5.43
C ALA A 336 0.26 -0.26 4.66
N PRO A 337 -0.28 0.97 4.63
CA PRO A 337 -1.51 1.25 3.91
C PRO A 337 -1.26 1.21 2.40
N LEU A 338 -1.95 0.32 1.67
CA LEU A 338 -1.75 0.10 0.24
C LEU A 338 -2.97 0.46 -0.62
N GLY A 339 -4.12 0.64 -0.01
CA GLY A 339 -5.35 1.00 -0.70
C GLY A 339 -6.19 1.97 0.11
N MET A 340 -6.91 2.84 -0.59
CA MET A 340 -7.84 3.80 -0.02
C MET A 340 -9.02 3.98 -0.96
N VAL A 341 -10.22 4.19 -0.41
CA VAL A 341 -11.40 4.58 -1.17
C VAL A 341 -12.29 5.51 -0.36
N PHE A 342 -12.70 6.64 -0.95
CA PHE A 342 -13.78 7.45 -0.39
C PHE A 342 -15.13 6.77 -0.63
N TYR A 343 -15.90 6.59 0.43
CA TYR A 343 -17.17 5.89 0.31
C TYR A 343 -18.30 6.85 -0.08
N THR A 344 -18.76 6.73 -1.31
CA THR A 344 -19.90 7.49 -1.85
C THR A 344 -21.17 6.64 -2.02
N GLY A 345 -21.08 5.33 -1.73
CA GLY A 345 -22.19 4.40 -1.85
C GLY A 345 -23.30 4.62 -0.82
N THR A 346 -24.40 3.94 -1.03
CA THR A 346 -25.59 3.98 -0.14
C THR A 346 -25.91 2.65 0.51
N ASN A 347 -25.15 1.60 0.20
CA ASN A 347 -25.40 0.24 0.72
C ASN A 347 -24.96 0.10 2.18
N LEU A 348 -23.78 0.63 2.55
CA LEU A 348 -23.32 0.60 3.93
C LEU A 348 -24.05 1.65 4.79
N PRO A 349 -24.04 1.49 6.14
CA PRO A 349 -24.61 2.47 7.07
C PRO A 349 -24.21 3.92 6.76
N ALA A 350 -25.14 4.84 6.98
CA ALA A 350 -24.99 6.23 6.55
C ALA A 350 -23.78 6.96 7.15
N HIS A 351 -23.30 6.54 8.33
CA HIS A 351 -22.12 7.16 8.96
C HIS A 351 -20.81 6.91 8.19
N TYR A 352 -20.75 5.89 7.31
CA TYR A 352 -19.60 5.66 6.44
C TYR A 352 -19.57 6.57 5.21
N ARG A 353 -20.66 7.29 4.92
CA ARG A 353 -20.74 8.08 3.70
C ARG A 353 -19.90 9.35 3.81
N GLY A 354 -19.06 9.57 2.79
CA GLY A 354 -18.17 10.74 2.69
C GLY A 354 -16.81 10.55 3.36
N GLY A 355 -16.61 9.52 4.19
CA GLY A 355 -15.31 9.20 4.75
C GLY A 355 -14.49 8.24 3.90
N ALA A 356 -13.29 7.93 4.37
CA ALA A 356 -12.32 7.09 3.67
C ALA A 356 -12.17 5.71 4.35
N PHE A 357 -12.27 4.64 3.57
CA PHE A 357 -11.75 3.32 3.99
C PHE A 357 -10.28 3.20 3.58
N VAL A 358 -9.46 2.65 4.47
CA VAL A 358 -8.04 2.40 4.24
C VAL A 358 -7.72 0.94 4.51
N GLY A 359 -7.04 0.30 3.57
CA GLY A 359 -6.54 -1.07 3.69
C GLY A 359 -5.14 -1.09 4.29
N GLU A 360 -5.02 -1.57 5.51
CA GLU A 360 -3.76 -1.73 6.23
C GLU A 360 -3.23 -3.15 6.01
N HIS A 361 -2.21 -3.28 5.14
CA HIS A 361 -1.63 -4.58 4.77
C HIS A 361 -0.97 -5.29 5.94
N GLY A 362 -0.46 -4.53 6.90
CA GLY A 362 0.10 -5.03 8.15
C GLY A 362 1.62 -5.05 8.22
N SER A 363 2.11 -4.90 9.44
CA SER A 363 3.53 -4.75 9.77
C SER A 363 4.34 -6.04 9.66
N TRP A 364 5.66 -5.89 9.62
CA TRP A 364 6.64 -6.96 9.70
C TRP A 364 7.85 -6.59 10.58
N ASP A 365 8.10 -5.31 10.85
CA ASP A 365 9.23 -4.82 11.64
C ASP A 365 8.80 -4.25 13.01
N ARG A 366 7.76 -4.82 13.58
CA ARG A 366 7.27 -4.52 14.94
C ARG A 366 7.41 -5.73 15.85
N THR A 367 7.57 -5.45 17.14
CA THR A 367 7.48 -6.49 18.20
C THR A 367 6.08 -7.06 18.32
N VAL A 368 5.06 -6.21 18.22
CA VAL A 368 3.65 -6.58 18.16
C VAL A 368 3.11 -6.18 16.81
N LEU A 369 2.58 -7.15 16.07
CA LEU A 369 2.03 -6.90 14.73
C LEU A 369 0.88 -5.91 14.79
N ASN A 370 0.79 -5.03 13.77
CA ASN A 370 -0.18 -3.96 13.65
C ASN A 370 -0.72 -3.90 12.21
N GLY A 371 -1.93 -3.34 12.03
CA GLY A 371 -2.62 -3.35 10.75
C GLY A 371 -3.38 -4.67 10.52
N TYR A 372 -3.31 -5.26 9.31
CA TYR A 372 -4.05 -6.46 8.90
C TYR A 372 -5.57 -6.27 9.00
N LYS A 373 -6.07 -5.13 8.58
CA LYS A 373 -7.48 -4.75 8.72
C LYS A 373 -7.87 -3.66 7.73
N ILE A 374 -9.15 -3.37 7.65
CA ILE A 374 -9.68 -2.16 7.02
C ILE A 374 -10.15 -1.23 8.12
N VAL A 375 -9.65 -0.01 8.09
CA VAL A 375 -10.13 1.07 8.95
C VAL A 375 -10.97 2.05 8.15
N TYR A 376 -11.92 2.68 8.83
CA TYR A 376 -12.70 3.81 8.32
C TYR A 376 -12.30 5.08 9.06
N ILE A 377 -12.07 6.15 8.31
CA ILE A 377 -11.77 7.48 8.84
C ILE A 377 -12.91 8.40 8.44
N PRO A 378 -13.66 8.96 9.41
CA PRO A 378 -14.71 9.92 9.10
C PRO A 378 -14.13 11.22 8.53
N PHE A 379 -14.86 11.81 7.59
CA PHE A 379 -14.50 13.10 6.97
C PHE A 379 -15.64 14.08 7.10
N GLU A 380 -15.29 15.34 7.38
CA GLU A 380 -16.18 16.48 7.34
C GLU A 380 -15.50 17.62 6.59
N ASN A 381 -16.22 18.26 5.68
CA ASN A 381 -15.69 19.37 4.85
C ASN A 381 -14.37 18.99 4.14
N GLY A 382 -14.28 17.74 3.65
CA GLY A 382 -13.13 17.23 2.94
C GLY A 382 -11.88 16.99 3.79
N ARG A 383 -12.00 16.84 5.12
CA ARG A 383 -10.91 16.57 6.06
C ARG A 383 -11.26 15.49 7.07
N PRO A 384 -10.27 14.72 7.56
CA PRO A 384 -10.50 13.78 8.66
C PRO A 384 -11.11 14.49 9.88
N ALA A 385 -12.18 13.89 10.44
CA ALA A 385 -13.01 14.56 11.47
C ALA A 385 -13.23 13.71 12.73
N GLY A 386 -12.50 12.62 12.89
CA GLY A 386 -12.68 11.76 14.06
C GLY A 386 -11.64 10.63 14.15
N PRO A 387 -11.79 9.76 15.14
CA PRO A 387 -10.93 8.59 15.28
C PRO A 387 -11.21 7.57 14.17
N ALA A 388 -10.18 6.82 13.79
CA ALA A 388 -10.33 5.68 12.90
C ALA A 388 -11.14 4.56 13.59
N GLU A 389 -12.00 3.89 12.82
CA GLU A 389 -12.80 2.74 13.26
C GLU A 389 -12.34 1.48 12.56
N ASP A 390 -12.14 0.38 13.30
CA ASP A 390 -11.89 -0.93 12.71
C ASP A 390 -13.19 -1.47 12.10
N VAL A 391 -13.20 -1.69 10.78
CA VAL A 391 -14.41 -2.14 10.06
C VAL A 391 -14.32 -3.57 9.59
N VAL A 392 -13.19 -3.98 9.01
CA VAL A 392 -13.00 -5.38 8.60
C VAL A 392 -11.73 -5.92 9.22
N THR A 393 -11.90 -6.93 10.07
CA THR A 393 -10.83 -7.55 10.86
C THR A 393 -10.74 -9.06 10.63
N GLY A 394 -9.91 -9.76 11.38
CA GLY A 394 -9.74 -11.21 11.29
C GLY A 394 -8.76 -11.67 10.22
N PHE A 395 -8.05 -10.74 9.57
CA PHE A 395 -6.91 -11.07 8.71
C PHE A 395 -5.71 -11.53 9.53
N LEU A 396 -5.50 -10.95 10.71
CA LEU A 396 -4.55 -11.42 11.72
C LEU A 396 -5.31 -12.11 12.85
N VAL A 397 -4.85 -13.29 13.28
CA VAL A 397 -5.42 -14.07 14.37
C VAL A 397 -4.32 -14.56 15.31
N ASP A 398 -4.67 -14.81 16.55
CA ASP A 398 -3.76 -15.28 17.61
C ASP A 398 -2.51 -14.37 17.76
N GLY A 399 -2.55 -13.14 17.26
CA GLY A 399 -1.47 -12.16 17.35
C GLY A 399 -0.28 -12.36 16.40
N ASP A 400 -0.16 -13.53 15.76
CA ASP A 400 1.01 -13.89 14.94
C ASP A 400 0.67 -14.66 13.63
N LYS A 401 -0.61 -14.92 13.35
CA LYS A 401 -1.04 -15.72 12.19
C LYS A 401 -1.85 -14.88 11.22
N ALA A 402 -1.41 -14.79 9.98
CA ALA A 402 -2.14 -14.12 8.92
C ALA A 402 -3.01 -15.10 8.12
N ARG A 403 -4.31 -14.85 8.06
CA ARG A 403 -5.23 -15.50 7.12
C ARG A 403 -5.19 -14.86 5.75
N GLY A 404 -4.94 -13.56 5.71
CA GLY A 404 -4.85 -12.73 4.53
C GLY A 404 -4.23 -11.39 4.87
N ARG A 405 -4.06 -10.52 3.85
CA ARG A 405 -3.54 -9.15 3.98
C ARG A 405 -4.28 -8.24 3.01
N PRO A 406 -5.06 -7.26 3.50
CA PRO A 406 -5.84 -6.39 2.62
C PRO A 406 -4.94 -5.39 1.88
N VAL A 407 -5.27 -5.11 0.61
CA VAL A 407 -4.54 -4.19 -0.26
C VAL A 407 -5.49 -3.16 -0.89
N GLY A 408 -5.86 -3.34 -2.15
CA GLY A 408 -6.71 -2.44 -2.90
C GLY A 408 -8.16 -2.48 -2.46
N LEU A 409 -8.81 -1.33 -2.51
CA LEU A 409 -10.21 -1.15 -2.17
C LEU A 409 -10.96 -0.52 -3.33
N ALA A 410 -12.23 -0.90 -3.50
CA ALA A 410 -13.15 -0.25 -4.42
C ALA A 410 -14.59 -0.31 -3.87
N VAL A 411 -15.46 0.55 -4.39
CA VAL A 411 -16.90 0.49 -4.12
C VAL A 411 -17.59 -0.03 -5.38
N ASP A 412 -18.31 -1.13 -5.29
CA ASP A 412 -19.03 -1.69 -6.43
C ASP A 412 -20.27 -0.87 -6.82
N SER A 413 -20.88 -1.19 -7.96
CA SER A 413 -22.04 -0.48 -8.48
C SER A 413 -23.28 -0.56 -7.58
N GLN A 414 -23.30 -1.51 -6.65
CA GLN A 414 -24.37 -1.68 -5.66
C GLN A 414 -24.03 -0.99 -4.32
N GLY A 415 -22.88 -0.30 -4.22
CA GLY A 415 -22.41 0.36 -3.01
C GLY A 415 -21.74 -0.56 -1.99
N GLY A 416 -21.40 -1.81 -2.34
CA GLY A 416 -20.63 -2.71 -1.51
C GLY A 416 -19.15 -2.36 -1.54
N LEU A 417 -18.45 -2.57 -0.42
CA LEU A 417 -16.99 -2.39 -0.34
C LEU A 417 -16.29 -3.67 -0.78
N LEU A 418 -15.47 -3.58 -1.82
CA LEU A 418 -14.59 -4.63 -2.30
C LEU A 418 -13.19 -4.48 -1.71
N ILE A 419 -12.57 -5.61 -1.35
CA ILE A 419 -11.27 -5.67 -0.69
C ILE A 419 -10.42 -6.73 -1.38
N ALA A 420 -9.32 -6.34 -2.02
CA ALA A 420 -8.31 -7.27 -2.50
C ALA A 420 -7.48 -7.80 -1.33
N ASP A 421 -7.27 -9.09 -1.29
CA ASP A 421 -6.49 -9.82 -0.29
C ASP A 421 -5.42 -10.64 -0.99
N ASP A 422 -4.21 -10.10 -1.05
CA ASP A 422 -3.13 -10.68 -1.85
C ASP A 422 -2.60 -12.00 -1.28
N THR A 423 -2.49 -12.09 0.02
CA THR A 423 -2.01 -13.28 0.73
C THR A 423 -3.11 -14.35 0.83
N GLY A 424 -4.37 -13.93 0.97
CA GLY A 424 -5.52 -14.83 0.95
C GLY A 424 -5.97 -15.23 -0.47
N ASN A 425 -5.37 -14.65 -1.52
CA ASN A 425 -5.71 -14.92 -2.93
C ASN A 425 -7.20 -14.76 -3.24
N SER A 426 -7.81 -13.73 -2.67
CA SER A 426 -9.26 -13.52 -2.70
C SER A 426 -9.62 -12.06 -2.87
N VAL A 427 -10.84 -11.81 -3.30
CA VAL A 427 -11.51 -10.51 -3.16
C VAL A 427 -12.73 -10.72 -2.27
N TRP A 428 -12.85 -9.89 -1.24
CA TRP A 428 -13.97 -9.88 -0.31
C TRP A 428 -14.93 -8.75 -0.64
N ARG A 429 -16.22 -8.98 -0.39
CA ARG A 429 -17.28 -7.98 -0.52
C ARG A 429 -17.98 -7.77 0.81
N VAL A 430 -18.01 -6.52 1.27
CA VAL A 430 -18.76 -6.11 2.47
C VAL A 430 -19.99 -5.33 2.03
N SER A 431 -21.14 -5.67 2.58
CA SER A 431 -22.43 -4.99 2.30
C SER A 431 -23.30 -4.96 3.54
N ALA A 432 -24.36 -4.16 3.53
CA ALA A 432 -25.41 -4.27 4.55
C ALA A 432 -26.07 -5.66 4.52
N ARG A 433 -26.62 -6.04 5.66
CA ARG A 433 -27.40 -7.30 5.79
C ARG A 433 -28.76 -7.17 5.16
#